data_c3dcf8120df91341a2994a013346c53e
#
_entry.id   c3dcf8120df91341a2994a013346c53e
#
_cell.length_a   1.000
_cell.length_b   1.000
_cell.length_c   1.000
_cell.angle_alpha   90.00
_cell.angle_beta   90.00
_cell.angle_gamma   90.00
#
_symmetry.space_group_name_H-M   'P 1'
#
loop_
_entity.id
_entity.type
_entity.pdbx_description
1 polymer ?
#
loop_
_entity_poly.entity_id
_entity_poly.type
_entity_poly.pdbx_seq_one_letter_code
_entity_poly.pdbx_strand_id
1 'polypeptide(L)'
;LRGLRRAMGSVKFEKQLIKQMKRTGTLAMCRLDNNTVLEKGLYYYQGNDFASELVYSVGRLCEPCLEHIDNNFKPLDTIQKGEFADVTEDIVYLLQVCRHKLENNNYNNFEEDIHKANDLNGQLAHLKREELQRIQSQSGSIKVSMVYLTMIQEAQNIVTYSINLMKVSRKFQAEEKGHSFINRKSSDIHFAKRLSQLK
;
A
#
# COMPACT_ATOMS: atom_id res chain seq x y z
N LEU A 1 -3.22 23.75 -1.63
CA LEU A 1 -4.29 23.56 -0.65
C LEU A 1 -5.54 22.91 -1.25
N ARG A 2 -6.13 23.45 -2.34
CA ARG A 2 -7.32 22.86 -2.99
C ARG A 2 -7.09 21.41 -3.46
N GLY A 3 -5.95 21.12 -4.07
CA GLY A 3 -5.59 19.76 -4.51
C GLY A 3 -5.53 18.77 -3.34
N LEU A 4 -4.89 19.16 -2.24
CA LEU A 4 -4.75 18.31 -1.06
C LEU A 4 -6.09 18.03 -0.37
N ARG A 5 -6.97 19.04 -0.25
CA ARG A 5 -8.34 18.87 0.25
C ARG A 5 -9.18 17.95 -0.64
N ARG A 6 -9.01 18.04 -1.98
CA ARG A 6 -9.65 17.12 -2.92
C ARG A 6 -9.14 15.69 -2.73
N ALA A 7 -7.83 15.49 -2.59
CA ALA A 7 -7.24 14.18 -2.31
C ALA A 7 -7.80 13.56 -1.02
N MET A 8 -7.94 14.34 0.06
CA MET A 8 -8.56 13.88 1.30
C MET A 8 -10.04 13.49 1.13
N GLY A 9 -10.78 14.22 0.28
CA GLY A 9 -12.15 13.85 -0.10
C GLY A 9 -12.20 12.51 -0.82
N SER A 10 -11.30 12.28 -1.78
CA SER A 10 -11.18 11.00 -2.50
C SER A 10 -10.81 9.86 -1.54
N VAL A 11 -9.87 10.06 -0.62
CA VAL A 11 -9.50 9.06 0.39
C VAL A 11 -10.70 8.63 1.25
N LYS A 12 -11.56 9.57 1.66
CA LYS A 12 -12.78 9.24 2.42
C LYS A 12 -13.73 8.37 1.61
N PHE A 13 -13.92 8.69 0.34
CA PHE A 13 -14.76 7.91 -0.57
C PHE A 13 -14.19 6.50 -0.78
N GLU A 14 -12.89 6.38 -1.05
CA GLU A 14 -12.22 5.09 -1.25
C GLU A 14 -12.28 4.19 0.00
N LYS A 15 -12.15 4.76 1.21
CA LYS A 15 -12.33 4.02 2.46
C LYS A 15 -13.73 3.41 2.58
N GLN A 16 -14.76 4.13 2.16
CA GLN A 16 -16.14 3.61 2.15
C GLN A 16 -16.30 2.49 1.11
N LEU A 17 -15.74 2.68 -0.08
CA LEU A 17 -15.78 1.68 -1.15
C LEU A 17 -15.10 0.38 -0.74
N ILE A 18 -13.90 0.44 -0.14
CA ILE A 18 -13.18 -0.73 0.36
C ILE A 18 -13.99 -1.44 1.45
N LYS A 19 -14.61 -0.72 2.37
CA LYS A 19 -15.49 -1.31 3.39
C LYS A 19 -16.66 -2.07 2.76
N GLN A 20 -17.26 -1.51 1.73
CA GLN A 20 -18.32 -2.15 0.97
C GLN A 20 -17.81 -3.40 0.23
N MET A 21 -16.65 -3.31 -0.43
CA MET A 21 -16.01 -4.44 -1.11
C MET A 21 -15.73 -5.60 -0.15
N LYS A 22 -15.14 -5.32 1.02
CA LYS A 22 -14.91 -6.34 2.06
C LYS A 22 -16.19 -7.06 2.46
N ARG A 23 -17.26 -6.30 2.72
CA ARG A 23 -18.57 -6.87 3.09
C ARG A 23 -19.16 -7.73 1.97
N THR A 24 -19.19 -7.21 0.76
CA THR A 24 -19.77 -7.90 -0.40
C THR A 24 -18.99 -9.17 -0.74
N GLY A 25 -17.66 -9.11 -0.70
CA GLY A 25 -16.82 -10.25 -1.00
C GLY A 25 -16.90 -11.33 0.09
N THR A 26 -17.02 -10.98 1.37
CA THR A 26 -17.27 -11.96 2.44
C THR A 26 -18.59 -12.69 2.20
N LEU A 27 -19.65 -11.97 1.83
CA LEU A 27 -20.94 -12.58 1.49
C LEU A 27 -20.87 -13.46 0.23
N ALA A 28 -20.06 -13.07 -0.76
CA ALA A 28 -19.85 -13.88 -1.96
C ALA A 28 -19.11 -15.19 -1.61
N MET A 29 -18.09 -15.13 -0.75
CA MET A 29 -17.36 -16.34 -0.33
C MET A 29 -18.23 -17.34 0.43
N CYS A 30 -19.25 -16.90 1.17
CA CYS A 30 -20.20 -17.80 1.81
C CYS A 30 -21.03 -18.64 0.81
N ARG A 31 -21.01 -18.29 -0.48
CA ARG A 31 -21.75 -18.98 -1.55
C ARG A 31 -20.85 -19.88 -2.41
N LEU A 32 -19.56 -19.86 -2.18
CA LEU A 32 -18.59 -20.69 -2.88
C LEU A 32 -18.44 -22.05 -2.18
N ASP A 33 -17.96 -23.04 -2.94
CA ASP A 33 -17.60 -24.34 -2.39
C ASP A 33 -16.37 -24.24 -1.46
N ASN A 34 -16.23 -25.19 -0.55
CA ASN A 34 -15.18 -25.19 0.45
C ASN A 34 -13.77 -25.18 -0.15
N ASN A 35 -13.56 -25.88 -1.26
CA ASN A 35 -12.23 -25.93 -1.88
C ASN A 35 -11.81 -24.57 -2.44
N THR A 36 -12.71 -23.93 -3.17
CA THR A 36 -12.47 -22.56 -3.69
C THR A 36 -12.22 -21.56 -2.57
N VAL A 37 -12.96 -21.64 -1.46
CA VAL A 37 -12.76 -20.78 -0.29
C VAL A 37 -11.39 -21.03 0.35
N LEU A 38 -10.95 -22.28 0.49
CA LEU A 38 -9.66 -22.62 1.05
C LEU A 38 -8.51 -22.19 0.15
N GLU A 39 -8.67 -22.33 -1.17
CA GLU A 39 -7.63 -21.98 -2.15
C GLU A 39 -7.49 -20.46 -2.35
N LYS A 40 -8.58 -19.75 -2.50
CA LYS A 40 -8.61 -18.34 -2.91
C LYS A 40 -8.90 -17.36 -1.78
N GLY A 41 -9.62 -17.80 -0.74
CA GLY A 41 -10.11 -16.92 0.33
C GLY A 41 -9.01 -16.17 1.06
N LEU A 42 -7.88 -16.83 1.35
CA LEU A 42 -6.73 -16.18 2.00
C LEU A 42 -6.19 -15.02 1.16
N TYR A 43 -6.00 -15.24 -0.14
CA TYR A 43 -5.49 -14.20 -1.05
C TYR A 43 -6.48 -13.06 -1.23
N TYR A 44 -7.78 -13.36 -1.25
CA TYR A 44 -8.82 -12.35 -1.28
C TYR A 44 -8.78 -11.45 -0.04
N TYR A 45 -8.67 -12.01 1.18
CA TYR A 45 -8.56 -11.23 2.41
C TYR A 45 -7.30 -10.39 2.46
N GLN A 46 -6.14 -10.98 2.13
CA GLN A 46 -4.88 -10.25 2.09
C GLN A 46 -4.91 -9.11 1.07
N GLY A 47 -5.48 -9.34 -0.12
CA GLY A 47 -5.63 -8.31 -1.15
C GLY A 47 -6.48 -7.13 -0.66
N ASN A 48 -7.61 -7.40 -0.01
CA ASN A 48 -8.44 -6.36 0.59
C ASN A 48 -7.73 -5.58 1.71
N ASP A 49 -6.90 -6.26 2.51
CA ASP A 49 -6.15 -5.61 3.58
C ASP A 49 -5.05 -4.71 3.01
N PHE A 50 -4.28 -5.18 2.01
CA PHE A 50 -3.28 -4.36 1.35
C PHE A 50 -3.90 -3.17 0.60
N ALA A 51 -5.04 -3.36 -0.08
CA ALA A 51 -5.77 -2.26 -0.71
C ALA A 51 -6.25 -1.22 0.34
N SER A 52 -6.71 -1.69 1.50
CA SER A 52 -7.10 -0.80 2.59
C SER A 52 -5.93 0.01 3.12
N GLU A 53 -4.81 -0.65 3.42
CA GLU A 53 -3.61 0.00 3.94
C GLU A 53 -3.01 0.98 2.93
N LEU A 54 -3.09 0.67 1.62
CA LEU A 54 -2.68 1.60 0.56
C LEU A 54 -3.49 2.91 0.63
N VAL A 55 -4.81 2.82 0.71
CA VAL A 55 -5.69 4.01 0.82
C VAL A 55 -5.47 4.74 2.15
N TYR A 56 -5.27 4.02 3.26
CA TYR A 56 -4.95 4.65 4.55
C TYR A 56 -3.60 5.37 4.52
N SER A 57 -2.58 4.81 3.85
CA SER A 57 -1.27 5.46 3.71
C SER A 57 -1.34 6.74 2.91
N VAL A 58 -2.14 6.79 1.84
CA VAL A 58 -2.40 8.05 1.12
C VAL A 58 -3.06 9.09 2.04
N GLY A 59 -3.99 8.68 2.88
CA GLY A 59 -4.61 9.57 3.88
C GLY A 59 -3.59 10.11 4.89
N ARG A 60 -2.77 9.23 5.48
CA ARG A 60 -1.72 9.59 6.45
C ARG A 60 -0.60 10.44 5.83
N LEU A 61 -0.36 10.30 4.53
CA LEU A 61 0.55 11.19 3.80
C LEU A 61 -0.03 12.60 3.65
N CYS A 62 -1.32 12.71 3.31
CA CYS A 62 -1.97 13.99 3.03
C CYS A 62 -2.30 14.80 4.29
N GLU A 63 -2.70 14.14 5.38
CA GLU A 63 -3.21 14.79 6.59
C GLU A 63 -2.19 15.71 7.27
N PRO A 64 -0.96 15.27 7.59
CA PRO A 64 0.07 16.14 8.18
C PRO A 64 0.48 17.29 7.26
N CYS A 65 0.47 17.06 5.93
CA CYS A 65 0.75 18.13 4.96
C CYS A 65 -0.35 19.21 4.99
N LEU A 66 -1.61 18.79 5.10
CA LEU A 66 -2.73 19.73 5.19
C LEU A 66 -2.66 20.54 6.49
N GLU A 67 -2.45 19.89 7.64
CA GLU A 67 -2.29 20.55 8.92
C GLU A 67 -1.12 21.53 8.91
N HIS A 68 0.01 21.14 8.30
CA HIS A 68 1.20 21.97 8.20
C HIS A 68 0.92 23.27 7.43
N ILE A 69 0.15 23.19 6.32
CA ILE A 69 -0.22 24.33 5.50
C ILE A 69 -1.29 25.19 6.21
N ASP A 70 -2.30 24.58 6.79
CA ASP A 70 -3.41 25.30 7.45
C ASP A 70 -2.90 26.07 8.70
N ASN A 71 -1.85 25.59 9.37
CA ASN A 71 -1.20 26.27 10.47
C ASN A 71 -0.10 27.28 10.05
N ASN A 72 0.07 27.53 8.76
CA ASN A 72 1.07 28.44 8.21
C ASN A 72 2.50 28.15 8.69
N PHE A 73 2.87 26.87 8.86
CA PHE A 73 4.23 26.49 9.21
C PHE A 73 5.18 26.72 8.03
N LYS A 74 6.49 26.81 8.33
CA LYS A 74 7.52 26.97 7.30
C LYS A 74 7.41 25.86 6.25
N PRO A 75 7.46 26.17 4.95
CA PRO A 75 7.40 25.15 3.91
C PRO A 75 8.63 24.25 3.97
N LEU A 76 8.52 23.07 3.34
CA LEU A 76 9.69 22.23 3.03
C LEU A 76 10.78 23.10 2.37
N ASP A 77 12.04 22.84 2.66
CA ASP A 77 13.15 23.52 1.99
C ASP A 77 13.29 23.04 0.53
N THR A 78 14.23 23.66 -0.19
CA THR A 78 14.42 23.38 -1.63
C THR A 78 14.94 21.96 -1.85
N ILE A 79 15.77 21.43 -0.94
CA ILE A 79 16.33 20.07 -1.02
C ILE A 79 15.22 19.07 -0.81
N GLN A 80 14.49 19.18 0.30
CA GLN A 80 13.36 18.28 0.63
C GLN A 80 12.30 18.27 -0.48
N LYS A 81 12.01 19.43 -1.09
CA LYS A 81 11.06 19.50 -2.21
C LYS A 81 11.56 18.77 -3.44
N GLY A 82 12.83 18.93 -3.81
CA GLY A 82 13.43 18.24 -4.95
C GLY A 82 13.43 16.73 -4.74
N GLU A 83 13.99 16.28 -3.63
CA GLU A 83 14.05 14.86 -3.25
C GLU A 83 12.67 14.18 -3.28
N PHE A 84 11.64 14.84 -2.73
CA PHE A 84 10.29 14.26 -2.69
C PHE A 84 9.59 14.30 -4.05
N ALA A 85 9.88 15.30 -4.89
CA ALA A 85 9.34 15.38 -6.25
C ALA A 85 9.83 14.20 -7.10
N ASP A 86 11.14 13.90 -7.03
CA ASP A 86 11.75 12.82 -7.80
C ASP A 86 11.12 11.46 -7.47
N VAL A 87 11.01 11.13 -6.18
CA VAL A 87 10.39 9.85 -5.76
C VAL A 87 8.87 9.81 -5.99
N THR A 88 8.21 10.96 -6.05
CA THR A 88 6.76 11.04 -6.32
C THR A 88 6.43 10.55 -7.73
N GLU A 89 7.25 10.88 -8.73
CA GLU A 89 7.06 10.41 -10.10
C GLU A 89 7.16 8.90 -10.19
N ASP A 90 8.14 8.29 -9.50
CA ASP A 90 8.32 6.84 -9.46
C ASP A 90 7.17 6.14 -8.72
N ILE A 91 6.65 6.74 -7.64
CA ILE A 91 5.48 6.22 -6.91
C ILE A 91 4.25 6.24 -7.81
N VAL A 92 4.00 7.33 -8.53
CA VAL A 92 2.87 7.45 -9.46
C VAL A 92 2.99 6.40 -10.57
N TYR A 93 4.19 6.21 -11.13
CA TYR A 93 4.44 5.17 -12.12
C TYR A 93 4.15 3.77 -11.56
N LEU A 94 4.64 3.44 -10.36
CA LEU A 94 4.37 2.17 -9.70
C LEU A 94 2.87 1.92 -9.49
N LEU A 95 2.12 2.95 -9.07
CA LEU A 95 0.67 2.83 -8.90
C LEU A 95 -0.04 2.60 -10.23
N GLN A 96 0.43 3.19 -11.33
CA GLN A 96 -0.10 2.92 -12.67
C GLN A 96 0.20 1.49 -13.12
N VAL A 97 1.41 0.98 -12.87
CA VAL A 97 1.78 -0.42 -13.15
C VAL A 97 0.90 -1.37 -12.32
N CYS A 98 0.76 -1.11 -11.03
CA CYS A 98 -0.10 -1.89 -10.14
C CYS A 98 -1.55 -1.93 -10.67
N ARG A 99 -2.12 -0.78 -10.97
CA ARG A 99 -3.45 -0.65 -11.54
C ARG A 99 -3.59 -1.47 -12.83
N HIS A 100 -2.66 -1.30 -13.77
CA HIS A 100 -2.71 -1.99 -15.07
C HIS A 100 -2.68 -3.53 -14.90
N LYS A 101 -1.83 -4.04 -13.98
CA LYS A 101 -1.76 -5.48 -13.70
C LYS A 101 -3.04 -6.01 -13.09
N LEU A 102 -3.65 -5.27 -12.17
CA LEU A 102 -4.92 -5.65 -11.54
C LEU A 102 -6.10 -5.62 -12.51
N GLU A 103 -6.21 -4.57 -13.34
CA GLU A 103 -7.30 -4.40 -14.29
C GLU A 103 -7.27 -5.45 -15.42
N ASN A 104 -6.07 -5.77 -15.92
CA ASN A 104 -5.92 -6.64 -17.08
C ASN A 104 -5.52 -8.09 -16.74
N ASN A 105 -5.30 -8.39 -15.47
CA ASN A 105 -4.78 -9.69 -15.00
C ASN A 105 -3.50 -10.10 -15.73
N ASN A 106 -2.68 -9.13 -16.14
CA ASN A 106 -1.46 -9.32 -16.91
C ASN A 106 -0.23 -9.05 -16.03
N TYR A 107 0.50 -10.10 -15.70
CA TYR A 107 1.70 -10.05 -14.84
C TYR A 107 2.99 -10.25 -15.62
N ASN A 108 3.02 -9.90 -16.92
CA ASN A 108 4.27 -9.86 -17.69
C ASN A 108 5.24 -8.87 -17.03
N ASN A 109 6.54 -9.19 -17.06
CA ASN A 109 7.62 -8.43 -16.45
C ASN A 109 7.46 -8.19 -14.93
N PHE A 110 6.70 -9.04 -14.25
CA PHE A 110 6.36 -8.89 -12.83
C PHE A 110 7.59 -8.77 -11.93
N GLU A 111 8.60 -9.60 -12.15
CA GLU A 111 9.81 -9.60 -11.32
C GLU A 111 10.64 -8.32 -11.53
N GLU A 112 10.67 -7.78 -12.75
CA GLU A 112 11.30 -6.49 -13.04
C GLU A 112 10.58 -5.34 -12.33
N ASP A 113 9.25 -5.33 -12.37
CA ASP A 113 8.46 -4.30 -11.68
C ASP A 113 8.63 -4.36 -10.16
N ILE A 114 8.72 -5.57 -9.58
CA ILE A 114 9.02 -5.74 -8.17
C ILE A 114 10.43 -5.27 -7.82
N HIS A 115 11.41 -5.52 -8.69
CA HIS A 115 12.78 -5.03 -8.49
C HIS A 115 12.81 -3.50 -8.46
N LYS A 116 12.22 -2.82 -9.46
CA LYS A 116 12.12 -1.35 -9.50
C LYS A 116 11.44 -0.78 -8.26
N ALA A 117 10.36 -1.43 -7.79
CA ALA A 117 9.67 -0.99 -6.57
C ALA A 117 10.52 -1.17 -5.30
N ASN A 118 11.35 -2.23 -5.23
CA ASN A 118 12.31 -2.40 -4.13
C ASN A 118 13.44 -1.37 -4.17
N ASP A 119 13.91 -1.00 -5.36
CA ASP A 119 14.92 0.06 -5.54
C ASP A 119 14.34 1.41 -5.05
N LEU A 120 13.09 1.72 -5.39
CA LEU A 120 12.38 2.90 -4.89
C LEU A 120 12.25 2.89 -3.35
N ASN A 121 11.96 1.75 -2.74
CA ASN A 121 11.98 1.61 -1.27
C ASN A 121 13.38 1.88 -0.69
N GLY A 122 14.43 1.45 -1.38
CA GLY A 122 15.82 1.74 -1.02
C GLY A 122 16.14 3.23 -1.06
N GLN A 123 15.69 3.95 -2.11
CA GLN A 123 15.83 5.40 -2.23
C GLN A 123 15.09 6.13 -1.10
N LEU A 124 13.83 5.78 -0.82
CA LEU A 124 13.06 6.35 0.30
C LEU A 124 13.74 6.10 1.66
N ALA A 125 14.31 4.92 1.87
CA ALA A 125 15.08 4.62 3.08
C ALA A 125 16.37 5.46 3.18
N HIS A 126 16.99 5.79 2.06
CA HIS A 126 18.14 6.70 2.00
C HIS A 126 17.73 8.12 2.40
N LEU A 127 16.69 8.68 1.79
CA LEU A 127 16.15 10.01 2.12
C LEU A 127 15.80 10.14 3.60
N LYS A 128 15.22 9.09 4.18
CA LYS A 128 14.92 9.04 5.61
C LYS A 128 16.17 9.17 6.49
N ARG A 129 17.26 8.47 6.12
CA ARG A 129 18.54 8.56 6.85
C ARG A 129 19.16 9.93 6.72
N GLU A 130 19.15 10.53 5.54
CA GLU A 130 19.67 11.87 5.33
C GLU A 130 18.91 12.92 6.13
N GLU A 131 17.57 12.82 6.19
CA GLU A 131 16.77 13.74 7.01
C GLU A 131 17.06 13.59 8.50
N LEU A 132 17.27 12.38 9.00
CA LEU A 132 17.69 12.15 10.39
C LEU A 132 19.06 12.77 10.69
N GLN A 133 20.00 12.73 9.74
CA GLN A 133 21.30 13.42 9.86
C GLN A 133 21.14 14.94 9.85
N ARG A 134 20.23 15.48 9.01
CA ARG A 134 19.91 16.93 9.02
C ARG A 134 19.34 17.38 10.36
N ILE A 135 18.47 16.59 10.99
CA ILE A 135 17.97 16.86 12.34
C ILE A 135 19.10 16.84 13.36
N GLN A 136 19.98 15.85 13.31
CA GLN A 136 21.10 15.71 14.23
C GLN A 136 22.09 16.89 14.14
N SER A 137 22.32 17.40 12.93
CA SER A 137 23.18 18.59 12.69
C SER A 137 22.49 19.91 12.99
N GLN A 138 21.24 19.88 13.48
CA GLN A 138 20.41 21.06 13.76
C GLN A 138 20.20 21.98 12.54
N SER A 139 20.34 21.45 11.31
CA SER A 139 20.13 22.18 10.09
C SER A 139 18.63 22.15 9.74
N GLY A 140 17.89 23.18 10.16
CA GLY A 140 16.50 23.34 9.74
C GLY A 140 15.46 23.34 10.87
N SER A 141 14.19 23.28 10.50
CA SER A 141 13.07 23.28 11.43
C SER A 141 12.66 21.84 11.78
N ILE A 142 12.74 21.46 13.04
CA ILE A 142 12.31 20.13 13.53
C ILE A 142 10.87 19.81 13.09
N LYS A 143 9.95 20.77 13.12
CA LYS A 143 8.56 20.57 12.69
C LYS A 143 8.46 20.19 11.20
N VAL A 144 9.25 20.86 10.37
CA VAL A 144 9.32 20.58 8.92
C VAL A 144 9.89 19.19 8.71
N SER A 145 11.00 18.85 9.36
CA SER A 145 11.62 17.53 9.27
C SER A 145 10.68 16.41 9.72
N MET A 146 9.89 16.62 10.78
CA MET A 146 8.90 15.62 11.23
C MET A 146 7.82 15.36 10.18
N VAL A 147 7.30 16.41 9.51
CA VAL A 147 6.33 16.24 8.43
C VAL A 147 6.98 15.51 7.25
N TYR A 148 8.21 15.89 6.88
CA TYR A 148 8.94 15.27 5.78
C TYR A 148 9.23 13.78 6.06
N LEU A 149 9.66 13.42 7.27
CA LEU A 149 9.84 12.02 7.67
C LEU A 149 8.54 11.22 7.61
N THR A 150 7.42 11.83 7.99
CA THR A 150 6.09 11.19 7.86
C THR A 150 5.74 10.97 6.41
N MET A 151 6.00 11.95 5.52
CA MET A 151 5.78 11.80 4.08
C MET A 151 6.60 10.65 3.51
N ILE A 152 7.89 10.55 3.84
CA ILE A 152 8.76 9.45 3.39
C ILE A 152 8.25 8.10 3.91
N GLN A 153 7.87 8.03 5.19
CA GLN A 153 7.36 6.79 5.77
C GLN A 153 6.08 6.30 5.08
N GLU A 154 5.13 7.18 4.83
CA GLU A 154 3.89 6.80 4.18
C GLU A 154 4.11 6.52 2.67
N ALA A 155 5.07 7.17 2.03
CA ALA A 155 5.52 6.81 0.68
C ALA A 155 6.09 5.37 0.64
N GLN A 156 6.92 4.97 1.61
CA GLN A 156 7.41 3.59 1.74
C GLN A 156 6.26 2.59 1.96
N ASN A 157 5.27 2.96 2.77
CA ASN A 157 4.08 2.14 3.00
C ASN A 157 3.28 1.95 1.70
N ILE A 158 3.08 3.02 0.91
CA ILE A 158 2.41 2.97 -0.40
C ILE A 158 3.14 2.01 -1.34
N VAL A 159 4.46 2.11 -1.47
CA VAL A 159 5.27 1.20 -2.30
C VAL A 159 5.13 -0.25 -1.82
N THR A 160 5.28 -0.49 -0.52
CA THR A 160 5.21 -1.83 0.08
C THR A 160 3.85 -2.48 -0.12
N TYR A 161 2.75 -1.74 0.12
CA TYR A 161 1.41 -2.28 -0.06
C TYR A 161 1.06 -2.49 -1.53
N SER A 162 1.56 -1.66 -2.44
CA SER A 162 1.44 -1.88 -3.89
C SER A 162 2.12 -3.17 -4.34
N ILE A 163 3.36 -3.43 -3.87
CA ILE A 163 4.09 -4.69 -4.11
C ILE A 163 3.27 -5.88 -3.60
N ASN A 164 2.80 -5.81 -2.36
CA ASN A 164 2.08 -6.90 -1.72
C ASN A 164 0.74 -7.17 -2.39
N LEU A 165 0.03 -6.12 -2.79
CA LEU A 165 -1.24 -6.23 -3.52
C LEU A 165 -1.04 -6.92 -4.88
N MET A 166 -0.01 -6.54 -5.65
CA MET A 166 0.33 -7.21 -6.91
C MET A 166 0.70 -8.69 -6.70
N LYS A 167 1.50 -9.00 -5.67
CA LYS A 167 1.90 -10.39 -5.33
C LYS A 167 0.69 -11.27 -5.00
N VAL A 168 -0.20 -10.75 -4.18
CA VAL A 168 -1.41 -11.48 -3.75
C VAL A 168 -2.39 -11.63 -4.90
N SER A 169 -2.60 -10.59 -5.70
CA SER A 169 -3.49 -10.64 -6.86
C SER A 169 -3.00 -11.65 -7.91
N ARG A 170 -1.68 -11.69 -8.19
CA ARG A 170 -1.08 -12.72 -9.05
C ARG A 170 -1.35 -14.14 -8.53
N LYS A 171 -1.21 -14.37 -7.22
CA LYS A 171 -1.49 -15.67 -6.60
C LYS A 171 -2.98 -16.04 -6.66
N PHE A 172 -3.85 -15.04 -6.46
CA PHE A 172 -5.30 -15.22 -6.57
C PHE A 172 -5.71 -15.66 -7.99
N GLN A 173 -5.04 -15.11 -9.02
CA GLN A 173 -5.31 -15.43 -10.43
C GLN A 173 -4.65 -16.72 -10.91
N ALA A 174 -3.58 -17.17 -10.25
CA ALA A 174 -2.91 -18.40 -10.67
C ALA A 174 -3.85 -19.60 -10.55
N GLU A 175 -4.03 -20.32 -11.66
CA GLU A 175 -4.64 -21.64 -11.64
C GLU A 175 -3.67 -22.59 -10.94
N GLU A 176 -4.04 -23.14 -9.81
CA GLU A 176 -3.25 -24.23 -9.22
C GLU A 176 -3.42 -25.48 -10.07
N LYS A 177 -2.40 -25.77 -10.87
CA LYS A 177 -2.21 -27.10 -11.46
C LYS A 177 -2.00 -28.07 -10.28
N GLY A 178 -3.08 -28.72 -9.87
CA GLY A 178 -3.19 -29.95 -9.10
C GLY A 178 -1.99 -30.38 -8.25
N HIS A 179 -1.69 -29.68 -7.14
CA HIS A 179 -0.87 -30.24 -6.09
C HIS A 179 -1.56 -30.08 -4.73
N SER A 180 -1.80 -31.24 -4.12
CA SER A 180 -2.40 -31.46 -2.82
C SER A 180 -1.82 -30.52 -1.75
N PHE A 181 -2.73 -29.82 -1.08
CA PHE A 181 -2.47 -28.84 -0.01
C PHE A 181 -1.91 -29.42 1.31
N ILE A 182 -1.52 -30.69 1.34
CA ILE A 182 -1.15 -31.41 2.57
C ILE A 182 0.15 -30.90 3.19
N ASN A 183 0.93 -30.04 2.53
CA ASN A 183 2.24 -29.59 3.01
C ASN A 183 2.41 -28.08 3.19
N ARG A 184 1.34 -27.31 3.44
CA ARG A 184 1.48 -25.90 3.78
C ARG A 184 1.59 -25.69 5.29
N LYS A 185 2.53 -24.80 5.66
CA LYS A 185 2.94 -24.48 7.03
C LYS A 185 1.75 -24.16 7.97
N SER A 186 1.92 -24.45 9.23
CA SER A 186 0.99 -24.32 10.37
C SER A 186 0.12 -23.03 10.42
N SER A 187 0.51 -21.94 9.77
CA SER A 187 -0.28 -20.70 9.65
C SER A 187 -1.58 -20.87 8.85
N ASP A 188 -1.59 -21.74 7.83
CA ASP A 188 -2.75 -21.91 6.95
C ASP A 188 -3.84 -22.76 7.65
N ILE A 189 -3.41 -23.66 8.54
CA ILE A 189 -4.32 -24.50 9.35
C ILE A 189 -5.10 -23.65 10.37
N HIS A 190 -4.46 -22.62 10.93
CA HIS A 190 -5.11 -21.69 11.88
C HIS A 190 -6.18 -20.82 11.21
N PHE A 191 -5.99 -20.45 9.97
CA PHE A 191 -6.96 -19.65 9.20
C PHE A 191 -8.19 -20.50 8.82
N ALA A 192 -7.97 -21.71 8.32
CA ALA A 192 -9.04 -22.66 7.99
C ALA A 192 -9.90 -23.00 9.22
N LYS A 193 -9.28 -23.18 10.41
CA LYS A 193 -10.00 -23.38 11.69
C LYS A 193 -10.84 -22.16 12.09
N ARG A 194 -10.38 -20.94 11.88
CA ARG A 194 -11.19 -19.74 12.16
C ARG A 194 -12.40 -19.58 11.24
N LEU A 195 -12.26 -19.90 9.95
CA LEU A 195 -13.40 -19.89 9.01
C LEU A 195 -14.46 -20.93 9.35
N SER A 196 -14.08 -22.09 9.88
CA SER A 196 -15.02 -23.14 10.30
C SER A 196 -15.77 -22.82 11.60
N GLN A 197 -15.26 -21.88 12.40
CA GLN A 197 -15.91 -21.43 13.66
C GLN A 197 -16.88 -20.25 13.46
N LEU A 198 -16.97 -19.71 12.25
CA LEU A 198 -17.91 -18.62 11.89
C LEU A 198 -19.25 -19.13 11.32
N LYS A 199 -19.51 -20.44 11.40
CA LYS A 199 -20.79 -21.08 11.17
C LYS A 199 -21.55 -21.21 12.47
#